data_f10ff4236d67d38bc2140d9dee1f7f64
#
_entry.id   f10ff4236d67d38bc2140d9dee1f7f64
#
_cell.length_a   1.000
_cell.length_b   1.000
_cell.length_c   1.000
_cell.angle_alpha   90.00
_cell.angle_beta   90.00
_cell.angle_gamma   90.00
#
_symmetry.space_group_name_H-M   'P 1'
#
loop_
_entity.id
_entity.type
_entity.pdbx_description
1 polymer ?
#
loop_
_entity_poly.entity_id
_entity_poly.type
_entity_poly.pdbx_seq_one_letter_code
_entity_poly.pdbx_strand_id
1 'polypeptide(L)'
;MESIHLLNVRIDDLAAQELLEKLNKGVLVTPNIDDIMKHQHDKEFHEYASKAEFSICDSKVVKLMSSVIGKPLKEAIPGSSFFPMYCDYHAKDENIKVFLLGAKEGVADIAKEKINKRIGREIIVGTYSPPFGFEKDVEECAHIVEMLKSSSANVVLVGLGNPKQTKWIYRYKDQLPNIDVFMALGATIDFEAGNIKRAPKIFQKLALEWFYRFIMEPKRLFKRYFVDDMQFFYYFGKQLLGVYKDPFR
;
A
#
# COMPACT_ATOMS: atom_id res chain seq x y z
N MET A 1 8.74 8.16 16.50
CA MET A 1 9.18 7.66 15.19
C MET A 1 9.57 8.87 14.37
N GLU A 2 10.79 8.87 13.80
CA GLU A 2 11.22 9.97 12.93
C GLU A 2 10.43 9.90 11.62
N SER A 3 10.13 11.06 11.05
CA SER A 3 9.41 11.16 9.78
C SER A 3 9.82 12.40 9.02
N ILE A 4 9.59 12.37 7.73
CA ILE A 4 9.77 13.51 6.83
C ILE A 4 8.44 13.88 6.20
N HIS A 5 8.37 15.05 5.56
CA HIS A 5 7.24 15.43 4.72
C HIS A 5 7.72 15.70 3.30
N LEU A 6 7.13 14.98 2.35
CA LEU A 6 7.17 15.32 0.93
C LEU A 6 5.83 15.93 0.57
N LEU A 7 5.83 17.22 0.27
CA LEU A 7 4.65 18.06 0.19
C LEU A 7 3.88 18.00 1.53
N ASN A 8 2.61 17.65 1.50
CA ASN A 8 1.77 17.44 2.70
C ASN A 8 1.67 15.98 3.15
N VAL A 9 2.54 15.10 2.65
CA VAL A 9 2.53 13.66 2.98
C VAL A 9 3.62 13.32 3.97
N ARG A 10 3.24 12.79 5.13
CA ARG A 10 4.16 12.22 6.12
C ARG A 10 4.71 10.90 5.58
N ILE A 11 6.01 10.69 5.70
CA ILE A 11 6.70 9.43 5.41
C ILE A 11 7.60 9.11 6.59
N ASP A 12 7.38 7.96 7.19
CA ASP A 12 8.12 7.49 8.36
C ASP A 12 9.48 6.94 7.93
N ASP A 13 10.54 7.33 8.64
CA ASP A 13 11.90 6.89 8.35
C ASP A 13 12.19 5.56 9.06
N LEU A 14 11.75 4.48 8.44
CA LEU A 14 11.91 3.12 8.92
C LEU A 14 12.64 2.24 7.88
N ALA A 15 13.45 1.30 8.39
CA ALA A 15 13.89 0.15 7.63
C ALA A 15 12.81 -0.96 7.67
N ALA A 16 12.83 -1.88 6.70
CA ALA A 16 11.85 -2.97 6.64
C ALA A 16 11.85 -3.82 7.92
N GLN A 17 13.02 -4.10 8.50
CA GLN A 17 13.14 -4.85 9.74
C GLN A 17 12.50 -4.11 10.93
N GLU A 18 12.73 -2.79 11.05
CA GLU A 18 12.11 -1.97 12.10
C GLU A 18 10.57 -1.94 11.99
N LEU A 19 10.05 -1.94 10.74
CA LEU A 19 8.62 -1.99 10.48
C LEU A 19 8.03 -3.34 10.89
N LEU A 20 8.70 -4.47 10.56
CA LEU A 20 8.26 -5.81 10.98
C LEU A 20 8.10 -5.93 12.49
N GLU A 21 9.05 -5.36 13.25
CA GLU A 21 9.04 -5.39 14.71
C GLU A 21 7.96 -4.50 15.35
N LYS A 22 7.57 -3.41 14.67
CA LYS A 22 6.64 -2.40 15.20
C LYS A 22 5.21 -2.58 14.73
N LEU A 23 4.99 -3.25 13.59
CA LEU A 23 3.66 -3.37 12.96
C LEU A 23 2.83 -4.47 13.65
N ASN A 24 2.35 -4.19 14.83
CA ASN A 24 1.48 -5.08 15.59
C ASN A 24 0.03 -4.58 15.65
N LYS A 25 -0.23 -3.29 15.37
CA LYS A 25 -1.57 -2.70 15.34
C LYS A 25 -1.58 -1.43 14.48
N GLY A 26 -2.72 -1.18 13.81
CA GLY A 26 -2.99 0.06 13.07
C GLY A 26 -3.03 -0.12 11.57
N VAL A 27 -2.99 1.00 10.86
CA VAL A 27 -3.07 1.08 9.40
C VAL A 27 -1.69 1.38 8.81
N LEU A 28 -1.26 0.55 7.88
CA LEU A 28 -0.06 0.75 7.06
C LEU A 28 -0.44 1.25 5.68
N VAL A 29 0.09 2.40 5.30
CA VAL A 29 0.03 2.94 3.93
C VAL A 29 1.42 3.08 3.34
N THR A 30 1.51 2.96 2.01
CA THR A 30 2.79 2.99 1.29
C THR A 30 2.74 4.02 0.16
N PRO A 31 2.85 5.34 0.48
CA PRO A 31 2.72 6.38 -0.52
C PRO A 31 3.84 6.33 -1.56
N ASN A 32 3.45 6.33 -2.82
CA ASN A 32 4.28 6.57 -3.99
C ASN A 32 3.93 7.93 -4.62
N ILE A 33 4.54 8.28 -5.76
CA ILE A 33 4.30 9.58 -6.41
C ILE A 33 2.82 9.81 -6.74
N ASP A 34 2.13 8.82 -7.29
CA ASP A 34 0.70 8.89 -7.60
C ASP A 34 -0.15 9.13 -6.33
N ASP A 35 0.20 8.47 -5.23
CA ASP A 35 -0.50 8.69 -3.96
C ASP A 35 -0.22 10.09 -3.40
N ILE A 36 1.03 10.59 -3.50
CA ILE A 36 1.37 11.97 -3.12
C ILE A 36 0.56 12.98 -3.94
N MET A 37 0.32 12.72 -5.24
CA MET A 37 -0.54 13.58 -6.04
C MET A 37 -2.01 13.49 -5.65
N LYS A 38 -2.52 12.30 -5.29
CA LYS A 38 -3.87 12.17 -4.75
C LYS A 38 -4.07 12.95 -3.45
N HIS A 39 -3.04 13.01 -2.59
CA HIS A 39 -3.04 13.88 -1.41
C HIS A 39 -3.19 15.38 -1.74
N GLN A 40 -2.88 15.82 -2.97
CA GLN A 40 -3.09 17.20 -3.37
C GLN A 40 -4.52 17.49 -3.83
N HIS A 41 -5.25 16.48 -4.30
CA HIS A 41 -6.50 16.67 -5.05
C HIS A 41 -7.73 16.00 -4.40
N ASP A 42 -7.53 15.06 -3.47
CA ASP A 42 -8.60 14.32 -2.80
C ASP A 42 -8.51 14.54 -1.28
N LYS A 43 -9.30 15.47 -0.79
CA LYS A 43 -9.31 15.87 0.63
C LYS A 43 -9.64 14.69 1.56
N GLU A 44 -10.65 13.88 1.22
CA GLU A 44 -11.04 12.72 2.04
C GLU A 44 -9.90 11.69 2.11
N PHE A 45 -9.26 11.41 0.97
CA PHE A 45 -8.11 10.52 0.94
C PHE A 45 -6.96 11.09 1.78
N HIS A 46 -6.66 12.39 1.65
CA HIS A 46 -5.63 13.05 2.46
C HIS A 46 -5.92 12.93 3.96
N GLU A 47 -7.15 13.23 4.38
CA GLU A 47 -7.56 13.16 5.80
C GLU A 47 -7.42 11.74 6.35
N TYR A 48 -7.80 10.73 5.59
CA TYR A 48 -7.70 9.32 6.00
C TYR A 48 -6.25 8.83 6.01
N ALA A 49 -5.53 8.98 4.91
CA ALA A 49 -4.16 8.49 4.82
C ALA A 49 -3.21 9.17 5.81
N SER A 50 -3.46 10.45 6.15
CA SER A 50 -2.67 11.18 7.15
C SER A 50 -2.84 10.65 8.59
N LYS A 51 -3.92 9.91 8.87
CA LYS A 51 -4.18 9.26 10.17
C LYS A 51 -3.52 7.88 10.29
N ALA A 52 -2.90 7.35 9.22
CA ALA A 52 -2.28 6.04 9.26
C ALA A 52 -1.18 6.00 10.34
N GLU A 53 -1.13 4.92 11.10
CA GLU A 53 -0.11 4.69 12.11
C GLU A 53 1.27 4.57 11.47
N PHE A 54 1.34 3.93 10.29
CA PHE A 54 2.55 3.76 9.51
C PHE A 54 2.35 4.25 8.07
N SER A 55 3.21 5.19 7.66
CA SER A 55 3.26 5.70 6.29
C SER A 55 4.69 5.55 5.77
N ILE A 56 4.95 4.52 4.98
CA ILE A 56 6.32 4.13 4.60
C ILE A 56 6.61 4.42 3.13
N CYS A 57 7.89 4.64 2.83
CA CYS A 57 8.37 4.92 1.49
C CYS A 57 8.19 3.71 0.54
N ASP A 58 7.27 3.78 -0.42
CA ASP A 58 7.02 2.68 -1.37
C ASP A 58 8.09 2.59 -2.49
N SER A 59 8.68 3.71 -2.89
CA SER A 59 9.48 3.72 -4.10
C SER A 59 10.85 4.36 -3.95
N LYS A 60 11.80 3.89 -4.77
CA LYS A 60 13.14 4.50 -4.86
C LYS A 60 13.12 5.94 -5.35
N VAL A 61 12.11 6.33 -6.14
CA VAL A 61 11.94 7.72 -6.56
C VAL A 61 11.62 8.60 -5.37
N VAL A 62 10.66 8.20 -4.52
CA VAL A 62 10.32 8.90 -3.28
C VAL A 62 11.54 8.99 -2.35
N LYS A 63 12.28 7.88 -2.19
CA LYS A 63 13.55 7.88 -1.43
C LYS A 63 14.58 8.86 -2.01
N LEU A 64 14.74 8.93 -3.33
CA LEU A 64 15.64 9.89 -3.98
C LEU A 64 15.20 11.33 -3.69
N MET A 65 13.91 11.62 -3.80
CA MET A 65 13.38 12.96 -3.51
C MET A 65 13.60 13.36 -2.04
N SER A 66 13.54 12.42 -1.12
CA SER A 66 13.87 12.68 0.31
C SER A 66 15.33 13.11 0.48
N SER A 67 16.25 12.54 -0.28
CA SER A 67 17.67 12.97 -0.27
C SER A 67 17.84 14.37 -0.85
N VAL A 68 17.08 14.73 -1.89
CA VAL A 68 17.14 16.08 -2.50
C VAL A 68 16.70 17.18 -1.53
N ILE A 69 15.73 16.90 -0.64
CA ILE A 69 15.34 17.85 0.44
C ILE A 69 16.26 17.80 1.67
N GLY A 70 17.40 17.07 1.59
CA GLY A 70 18.35 16.96 2.71
C GLY A 70 17.89 16.06 3.86
N LYS A 71 16.88 15.23 3.67
CA LYS A 71 16.31 14.33 4.68
C LYS A 71 16.21 12.89 4.12
N PRO A 72 17.35 12.22 3.89
CA PRO A 72 17.37 10.91 3.24
C PRO A 72 16.68 9.86 4.11
N LEU A 73 15.72 9.14 3.54
CA LEU A 73 15.08 7.99 4.17
C LEU A 73 16.02 6.77 4.18
N LYS A 74 15.93 5.95 5.21
CA LYS A 74 16.71 4.71 5.38
C LYS A 74 16.50 3.76 4.23
N GLU A 75 15.25 3.47 3.91
CA GLU A 75 14.90 2.43 2.94
C GLU A 75 13.68 2.80 2.10
N ALA A 76 13.59 2.25 0.88
CA ALA A 76 12.36 2.17 0.11
C ALA A 76 11.79 0.77 0.31
N ILE A 77 10.56 0.69 0.84
CA ILE A 77 9.90 -0.54 1.26
C ILE A 77 8.61 -0.73 0.42
N PRO A 78 8.71 -1.22 -0.82
CA PRO A 78 7.53 -1.48 -1.63
C PRO A 78 6.61 -2.50 -0.95
N GLY A 79 5.30 -2.24 -0.94
CA GLY A 79 4.32 -3.12 -0.32
C GLY A 79 4.41 -4.56 -0.82
N SER A 80 4.66 -4.75 -2.13
CA SER A 80 4.86 -6.08 -2.74
C SER A 80 6.13 -6.81 -2.27
N SER A 81 7.12 -6.09 -1.72
CA SER A 81 8.31 -6.69 -1.10
C SER A 81 8.10 -6.90 0.40
N PHE A 82 7.40 -5.99 1.04
CA PHE A 82 7.18 -6.04 2.48
C PHE A 82 6.25 -7.18 2.91
N PHE A 83 5.17 -7.39 2.18
CA PHE A 83 4.18 -8.40 2.57
C PHE A 83 4.73 -9.85 2.62
N PRO A 84 5.51 -10.33 1.61
CA PRO A 84 6.20 -11.61 1.74
C PRO A 84 7.12 -11.68 2.97
N MET A 85 7.89 -10.61 3.24
CA MET A 85 8.76 -10.54 4.43
C MET A 85 7.95 -10.60 5.72
N TYR A 86 6.78 -9.96 5.77
CA TYR A 86 5.86 -10.01 6.90
C TYR A 86 5.36 -11.44 7.15
N CYS A 87 4.93 -12.14 6.09
CA CYS A 87 4.52 -13.54 6.21
C CYS A 87 5.66 -14.46 6.66
N ASP A 88 6.88 -14.25 6.12
CA ASP A 88 8.06 -15.04 6.49
C ASP A 88 8.50 -14.76 7.95
N TYR A 89 8.45 -13.49 8.39
CA TYR A 89 8.74 -13.09 9.76
C TYR A 89 7.80 -13.73 10.78
N HIS A 90 6.52 -13.81 10.44
CA HIS A 90 5.48 -14.43 11.28
C HIS A 90 5.21 -15.91 10.95
N ALA A 91 6.10 -16.59 10.21
CA ALA A 91 5.87 -17.97 9.78
C ALA A 91 5.59 -18.94 10.94
N LYS A 92 6.18 -18.70 12.11
CA LYS A 92 6.02 -19.53 13.32
C LYS A 92 5.01 -18.99 14.33
N ASP A 93 4.46 -17.79 14.08
CA ASP A 93 3.48 -17.18 14.98
C ASP A 93 2.06 -17.57 14.55
N GLU A 94 1.47 -18.55 15.22
CA GLU A 94 0.13 -19.06 14.93
C GLU A 94 -0.98 -18.04 15.19
N ASN A 95 -0.69 -16.97 15.97
CA ASN A 95 -1.67 -15.92 16.25
C ASN A 95 -1.87 -14.99 15.02
N ILE A 96 -0.88 -14.87 14.15
CA ILE A 96 -1.02 -14.06 12.94
C ILE A 96 -1.77 -14.82 11.86
N LYS A 97 -2.94 -14.30 11.52
CA LYS A 97 -3.87 -14.82 10.51
C LYS A 97 -4.30 -13.68 9.59
N VAL A 98 -4.04 -13.83 8.30
CA VAL A 98 -4.22 -12.78 7.31
C VAL A 98 -5.41 -13.08 6.41
N PHE A 99 -6.21 -12.04 6.12
CA PHE A 99 -7.24 -12.07 5.09
C PHE A 99 -6.79 -11.22 3.89
N LEU A 100 -6.95 -11.73 2.67
CA LEU A 100 -6.67 -10.99 1.44
C LEU A 100 -7.98 -10.43 0.87
N LEU A 101 -8.12 -9.11 0.85
CA LEU A 101 -9.28 -8.41 0.31
C LEU A 101 -8.87 -7.65 -0.96
N GLY A 102 -9.33 -8.06 -2.11
CA GLY A 102 -9.08 -7.38 -3.38
C GLY A 102 -8.55 -8.28 -4.49
N ALA A 103 -7.92 -7.67 -5.49
CA ALA A 103 -7.54 -8.27 -6.76
C ALA A 103 -8.76 -8.72 -7.59
N LYS A 104 -8.51 -9.35 -8.75
CA LYS A 104 -9.57 -9.94 -9.57
C LYS A 104 -9.99 -11.29 -8.98
N GLU A 105 -11.20 -11.71 -9.32
CA GLU A 105 -11.74 -13.01 -8.94
C GLU A 105 -10.75 -14.16 -9.20
N GLY A 106 -10.57 -15.06 -8.22
CA GLY A 106 -9.64 -16.18 -8.23
C GLY A 106 -8.17 -15.81 -8.00
N VAL A 107 -7.77 -14.54 -8.11
CA VAL A 107 -6.36 -14.13 -7.95
C VAL A 107 -5.93 -14.21 -6.49
N ALA A 108 -6.79 -13.79 -5.57
CA ALA A 108 -6.50 -13.86 -4.14
C ALA A 108 -6.37 -15.31 -3.65
N ASP A 109 -7.14 -16.24 -4.24
CA ASP A 109 -7.07 -17.67 -3.91
C ASP A 109 -5.74 -18.28 -4.36
N ILE A 110 -5.28 -17.94 -5.57
CA ILE A 110 -3.94 -18.34 -6.05
C ILE A 110 -2.84 -17.80 -5.13
N ALA A 111 -2.95 -16.54 -4.69
CA ALA A 111 -2.00 -15.95 -3.75
C ALA A 111 -2.03 -16.69 -2.41
N LYS A 112 -3.23 -16.99 -1.85
CA LYS A 112 -3.41 -17.76 -0.62
C LYS A 112 -2.69 -19.12 -0.71
N GLU A 113 -2.95 -19.90 -1.76
CA GLU A 113 -2.34 -21.20 -1.94
C GLU A 113 -0.80 -21.12 -1.98
N LYS A 114 -0.26 -20.19 -2.75
CA LYS A 114 1.19 -20.01 -2.91
C LYS A 114 1.86 -19.58 -1.61
N ILE A 115 1.26 -18.63 -0.89
CA ILE A 115 1.81 -18.13 0.37
C ILE A 115 1.74 -19.22 1.44
N ASN A 116 0.62 -19.89 1.62
CA ASN A 116 0.45 -20.93 2.63
C ASN A 116 1.39 -22.11 2.36
N LYS A 117 1.57 -22.50 1.09
CA LYS A 117 2.55 -23.52 0.69
C LYS A 117 3.99 -23.10 1.01
N ARG A 118 4.36 -21.83 0.75
CA ARG A 118 5.70 -21.29 1.04
C ARG A 118 5.97 -21.26 2.54
N ILE A 119 5.00 -20.82 3.31
CA ILE A 119 5.12 -20.68 4.77
C ILE A 119 5.03 -22.05 5.49
N GLY A 120 4.39 -23.03 4.88
CA GLY A 120 4.18 -24.37 5.48
C GLY A 120 3.05 -24.44 6.49
N ARG A 121 2.20 -23.38 6.58
CA ARG A 121 0.97 -23.34 7.39
C ARG A 121 -0.08 -22.43 6.75
N GLU A 122 -1.31 -22.49 7.24
CA GLU A 122 -2.40 -21.61 6.82
C GLU A 122 -2.30 -20.24 7.50
N ILE A 123 -1.36 -19.39 7.04
CA ILE A 123 -1.26 -17.99 7.48
C ILE A 123 -2.32 -17.12 6.80
N ILE A 124 -2.65 -17.38 5.52
CA ILE A 124 -3.77 -16.75 4.83
C ILE A 124 -5.01 -17.58 5.07
N VAL A 125 -5.90 -17.09 5.90
CA VAL A 125 -7.11 -17.83 6.34
C VAL A 125 -8.33 -17.56 5.48
N GLY A 126 -8.37 -16.43 4.76
CA GLY A 126 -9.49 -16.07 3.90
C GLY A 126 -9.11 -15.12 2.77
N THR A 127 -9.96 -15.11 1.75
CA THR A 127 -9.81 -14.29 0.55
C THR A 127 -11.17 -13.76 0.13
N TYR A 128 -11.21 -12.56 -0.43
CA TYR A 128 -12.40 -12.06 -1.11
C TYR A 128 -12.03 -11.05 -2.18
N SER A 129 -12.62 -11.19 -3.35
CA SER A 129 -12.44 -10.30 -4.50
C SER A 129 -13.77 -9.61 -4.80
N PRO A 130 -14.01 -8.40 -4.25
CA PRO A 130 -15.29 -7.73 -4.44
C PRO A 130 -15.50 -7.29 -5.89
N PRO A 131 -16.75 -7.17 -6.36
CA PRO A 131 -17.07 -6.71 -7.71
C PRO A 131 -16.60 -5.26 -7.93
N PHE A 132 -16.36 -4.90 -9.19
CA PHE A 132 -15.92 -3.54 -9.50
C PHE A 132 -16.97 -2.49 -9.10
N GLY A 133 -16.56 -1.48 -8.36
CA GLY A 133 -17.43 -0.41 -7.89
C GLY A 133 -18.13 -0.69 -6.55
N PHE A 134 -17.83 -1.82 -5.92
CA PHE A 134 -18.40 -2.23 -4.63
C PHE A 134 -18.31 -1.16 -3.52
N GLU A 135 -17.32 -0.27 -3.61
CA GLU A 135 -17.14 0.82 -2.63
C GLU A 135 -18.29 1.81 -2.56
N LYS A 136 -19.23 1.73 -3.53
CA LYS A 136 -20.48 2.49 -3.60
C LYS A 136 -21.70 1.67 -3.22
N ASP A 137 -21.54 0.36 -3.08
CA ASP A 137 -22.58 -0.58 -2.68
C ASP A 137 -22.50 -0.83 -1.18
N VAL A 138 -23.50 -0.33 -0.47
CA VAL A 138 -23.57 -0.42 0.99
C VAL A 138 -23.78 -1.87 1.46
N GLU A 139 -24.56 -2.64 0.71
CA GLU A 139 -24.87 -4.04 1.04
C GLU A 139 -23.61 -4.90 0.86
N GLU A 140 -22.89 -4.70 -0.23
CA GLU A 140 -21.64 -5.38 -0.50
C GLU A 140 -20.56 -5.01 0.53
N CYS A 141 -20.44 -3.74 0.89
CA CYS A 141 -19.54 -3.32 1.95
C CYS A 141 -19.90 -3.94 3.30
N ALA A 142 -21.19 -4.02 3.65
CA ALA A 142 -21.66 -4.67 4.89
C ALA A 142 -21.36 -6.18 4.85
N HIS A 143 -21.55 -6.84 3.73
CA HIS A 143 -21.20 -8.24 3.53
C HIS A 143 -19.70 -8.49 3.81
N ILE A 144 -18.81 -7.65 3.24
CA ILE A 144 -17.37 -7.75 3.48
C ILE A 144 -17.03 -7.57 4.97
N VAL A 145 -17.67 -6.61 5.65
CA VAL A 145 -17.47 -6.37 7.08
C VAL A 145 -17.88 -7.61 7.90
N GLU A 146 -19.05 -8.21 7.64
CA GLU A 146 -19.51 -9.40 8.35
C GLU A 146 -18.63 -10.63 8.07
N MET A 147 -18.14 -10.78 6.83
CA MET A 147 -17.17 -11.81 6.47
C MET A 147 -15.87 -11.67 7.27
N LEU A 148 -15.33 -10.46 7.39
CA LEU A 148 -14.11 -10.18 8.15
C LEU A 148 -14.33 -10.38 9.66
N LYS A 149 -15.48 -9.98 10.20
CA LYS A 149 -15.83 -10.21 11.62
C LYS A 149 -15.91 -11.70 11.97
N SER A 150 -16.50 -12.49 11.07
CA SER A 150 -16.67 -13.94 11.27
C SER A 150 -15.41 -14.74 10.97
N SER A 151 -14.42 -14.12 10.32
CA SER A 151 -13.13 -14.76 10.04
C SER A 151 -12.27 -14.86 11.30
N SER A 152 -11.30 -15.79 11.29
CA SER A 152 -10.27 -15.85 12.32
C SER A 152 -9.10 -14.87 12.08
N ALA A 153 -9.20 -14.00 11.07
CA ALA A 153 -8.13 -13.08 10.73
C ALA A 153 -7.99 -11.95 11.75
N ASN A 154 -6.77 -11.54 12.01
CA ASN A 154 -6.43 -10.33 12.75
C ASN A 154 -5.58 -9.34 11.93
N VAL A 155 -5.25 -9.71 10.68
CA VAL A 155 -4.56 -8.87 9.72
C VAL A 155 -5.34 -8.88 8.41
N VAL A 156 -5.58 -7.71 7.80
CA VAL A 156 -6.20 -7.61 6.48
C VAL A 156 -5.27 -6.89 5.52
N LEU A 157 -4.90 -7.56 4.43
CA LEU A 157 -4.28 -6.92 3.29
C LEU A 157 -5.36 -6.47 2.31
N VAL A 158 -5.44 -5.17 2.08
CA VAL A 158 -6.41 -4.55 1.16
C VAL A 158 -5.72 -4.16 -0.14
N GLY A 159 -6.02 -4.90 -1.20
CA GLY A 159 -5.43 -4.77 -2.53
C GLY A 159 -6.39 -4.20 -3.57
N LEU A 160 -7.00 -3.05 -3.30
CA LEU A 160 -8.02 -2.42 -4.15
C LEU A 160 -7.49 -1.22 -4.96
N GLY A 161 -6.25 -0.79 -4.64
CA GLY A 161 -5.64 0.42 -5.16
C GLY A 161 -6.16 1.70 -4.49
N ASN A 162 -5.28 2.73 -4.41
CA ASN A 162 -5.66 4.04 -3.87
C ASN A 162 -6.46 4.86 -4.91
N PRO A 163 -7.41 5.69 -4.44
CA PRO A 163 -7.75 5.98 -3.04
C PRO A 163 -8.72 4.98 -2.39
N LYS A 164 -9.27 4.00 -3.14
CA LYS A 164 -10.35 3.13 -2.68
C LYS A 164 -9.98 2.32 -1.44
N GLN A 165 -8.81 1.67 -1.42
CA GLN A 165 -8.36 0.85 -0.30
C GLN A 165 -8.26 1.64 1.01
N THR A 166 -7.64 2.82 0.98
CA THR A 166 -7.49 3.65 2.17
C THR A 166 -8.85 4.18 2.64
N LYS A 167 -9.70 4.66 1.71
CA LYS A 167 -11.04 5.14 2.06
C LYS A 167 -11.91 4.03 2.65
N TRP A 168 -11.86 2.82 2.08
CA TRP A 168 -12.61 1.68 2.59
C TRP A 168 -12.14 1.30 4.00
N ILE A 169 -10.83 1.21 4.25
CA ILE A 169 -10.27 0.91 5.56
C ILE A 169 -10.82 1.90 6.61
N TYR A 170 -10.68 3.20 6.37
CA TYR A 170 -11.08 4.22 7.36
C TYR A 170 -12.59 4.34 7.55
N ARG A 171 -13.40 3.94 6.58
CA ARG A 171 -14.86 3.88 6.75
C ARG A 171 -15.31 2.71 7.61
N TYR A 172 -14.58 1.60 7.58
CA TYR A 172 -15.06 0.34 8.16
C TYR A 172 -14.18 -0.24 9.27
N LYS A 173 -12.95 0.21 9.47
CA LYS A 173 -12.02 -0.35 10.48
C LYS A 173 -12.58 -0.35 11.90
N ASP A 174 -13.35 0.66 12.28
CA ASP A 174 -13.93 0.78 13.62
C ASP A 174 -15.04 -0.25 13.85
N GLN A 175 -15.57 -0.86 12.81
CA GLN A 175 -16.52 -1.98 12.87
C GLN A 175 -15.82 -3.35 12.96
N LEU A 176 -14.50 -3.40 12.86
CA LEU A 176 -13.68 -4.61 12.77
C LEU A 176 -12.71 -4.72 13.96
N PRO A 177 -13.23 -4.83 15.22
CA PRO A 177 -12.38 -4.82 16.41
C PRO A 177 -11.47 -6.06 16.53
N ASN A 178 -11.76 -7.12 15.76
CA ASN A 178 -10.92 -8.31 15.66
C ASN A 178 -9.70 -8.13 14.74
N ILE A 179 -9.63 -7.05 13.97
CA ILE A 179 -8.51 -6.79 13.06
C ILE A 179 -7.55 -5.80 13.72
N ASP A 180 -6.35 -6.26 14.01
CA ASP A 180 -5.28 -5.43 14.58
C ASP A 180 -4.55 -4.63 13.53
N VAL A 181 -4.29 -5.22 12.33
CA VAL A 181 -3.48 -4.59 11.28
C VAL A 181 -4.23 -4.54 9.95
N PHE A 182 -4.30 -3.34 9.37
CA PHE A 182 -4.77 -3.09 8.01
C PHE A 182 -3.60 -2.67 7.13
N MET A 183 -3.34 -3.39 6.05
CA MET A 183 -2.28 -3.09 5.09
C MET A 183 -2.87 -2.62 3.76
N ALA A 184 -2.71 -1.34 3.42
CA ALA A 184 -3.16 -0.77 2.15
C ALA A 184 -2.05 -0.93 1.09
N LEU A 185 -1.87 -2.14 0.53
CA LEU A 185 -0.70 -2.51 -0.27
C LEU A 185 -0.98 -2.75 -1.77
N GLY A 186 -2.05 -2.17 -2.32
CA GLY A 186 -2.32 -2.13 -3.76
C GLY A 186 -2.20 -3.47 -4.48
N ALA A 187 -1.32 -3.56 -5.48
CA ALA A 187 -1.17 -4.72 -6.35
C ALA A 187 -0.41 -5.91 -5.71
N THR A 188 -0.19 -5.92 -4.40
CA THR A 188 0.60 -6.97 -3.72
C THR A 188 0.00 -8.37 -3.92
N ILE A 189 -1.33 -8.50 -3.91
CA ILE A 189 -2.02 -9.79 -4.16
C ILE A 189 -1.68 -10.32 -5.56
N ASP A 190 -1.68 -9.45 -6.58
CA ASP A 190 -1.34 -9.82 -7.96
C ASP A 190 0.13 -10.29 -8.09
N PHE A 191 1.05 -9.65 -7.33
CA PHE A 191 2.45 -10.09 -7.29
C PHE A 191 2.59 -11.47 -6.64
N GLU A 192 1.92 -11.73 -5.52
CA GLU A 192 1.96 -13.03 -4.84
C GLU A 192 1.30 -14.13 -5.67
N ALA A 193 0.23 -13.82 -6.38
CA ALA A 193 -0.40 -14.73 -7.33
C ALA A 193 0.51 -15.01 -8.55
N GLY A 194 1.47 -14.13 -8.85
CA GLY A 194 2.34 -14.23 -10.02
C GLY A 194 1.72 -13.66 -11.31
N ASN A 195 0.60 -12.96 -11.22
CA ASN A 195 -0.05 -12.29 -12.35
C ASN A 195 0.77 -11.09 -12.85
N ILE A 196 1.45 -10.42 -11.93
CA ILE A 196 2.37 -9.32 -12.24
C ILE A 196 3.80 -9.81 -12.00
N LYS A 197 4.61 -9.79 -13.07
CA LYS A 197 6.05 -10.11 -12.95
C LYS A 197 6.80 -8.92 -12.35
N ARG A 198 7.70 -9.21 -11.41
CA ARG A 198 8.63 -8.19 -10.91
C ARG A 198 9.54 -7.72 -12.03
N ALA A 199 9.87 -6.45 -12.02
CA ALA A 199 10.88 -5.92 -12.91
C ALA A 199 12.21 -6.67 -12.73
N PRO A 200 12.98 -6.89 -13.80
CA PRO A 200 14.33 -7.46 -13.69
C PRO A 200 15.19 -6.67 -12.67
N LYS A 201 16.12 -7.37 -11.99
CA LYS A 201 16.94 -6.76 -10.92
C LYS A 201 17.67 -5.47 -11.35
N ILE A 202 18.04 -5.38 -12.62
CA ILE A 202 18.70 -4.17 -13.17
C ILE A 202 17.76 -2.94 -13.12
N PHE A 203 16.50 -3.10 -13.51
CA PHE A 203 15.49 -2.03 -13.41
C PHE A 203 15.21 -1.66 -11.96
N GLN A 204 15.16 -2.65 -11.08
CA GLN A 204 15.01 -2.41 -9.64
C GLN A 204 16.19 -1.61 -9.09
N LYS A 205 17.44 -1.98 -9.42
CA LYS A 205 18.65 -1.28 -8.95
C LYS A 205 18.71 0.17 -9.41
N LEU A 206 18.29 0.44 -10.65
CA LEU A 206 18.31 1.76 -11.27
C LEU A 206 17.09 2.64 -10.94
N ALA A 207 16.20 2.20 -10.05
CA ALA A 207 14.93 2.89 -9.74
C ALA A 207 13.99 3.03 -10.97
N LEU A 208 14.09 2.14 -11.94
CA LEU A 208 13.34 2.14 -13.21
C LEU A 208 12.19 1.11 -13.21
N GLU A 209 11.72 0.62 -12.07
CA GLU A 209 10.58 -0.31 -12.01
C GLU A 209 9.31 0.30 -12.63
N TRP A 210 9.07 1.60 -12.41
CA TRP A 210 7.98 2.33 -13.02
C TRP A 210 8.04 2.30 -14.55
N PHE A 211 9.24 2.42 -15.13
CA PHE A 211 9.44 2.38 -16.58
C PHE A 211 9.22 0.98 -17.15
N TYR A 212 9.69 -0.06 -16.45
CA TYR A 212 9.40 -1.45 -16.82
C TYR A 212 7.88 -1.71 -16.82
N ARG A 213 7.17 -1.28 -15.78
CA ARG A 213 5.71 -1.38 -15.72
C ARG A 213 5.02 -0.61 -16.83
N PHE A 214 5.54 0.56 -17.18
CA PHE A 214 5.02 1.35 -18.30
C PHE A 214 5.14 0.60 -19.63
N ILE A 215 6.28 -0.05 -19.90
CA ILE A 215 6.46 -0.87 -21.12
C ILE A 215 5.43 -2.02 -21.17
N MET A 216 5.13 -2.63 -20.02
CA MET A 216 4.18 -3.75 -19.94
C MET A 216 2.72 -3.32 -20.08
N GLU A 217 2.36 -2.12 -19.61
CA GLU A 217 0.99 -1.61 -19.59
C GLU A 217 0.90 -0.14 -20.06
N PRO A 218 1.35 0.20 -21.29
CA PRO A 218 1.52 1.59 -21.70
C PRO A 218 0.19 2.37 -21.74
N LYS A 219 -0.89 1.75 -22.23
CA LYS A 219 -2.21 2.42 -22.34
C LYS A 219 -2.77 2.82 -20.96
N ARG A 220 -2.59 1.97 -19.94
CA ARG A 220 -3.10 2.22 -18.58
C ARG A 220 -2.23 3.22 -17.83
N LEU A 221 -0.90 3.18 -18.01
CA LEU A 221 0.05 3.93 -17.20
C LEU A 221 0.50 5.24 -17.85
N PHE A 222 0.20 5.50 -19.14
CA PHE A 222 0.62 6.72 -19.82
C PHE A 222 0.09 7.98 -19.13
N LYS A 223 -1.24 8.09 -18.96
CA LYS A 223 -1.85 9.25 -18.31
C LYS A 223 -1.29 9.43 -16.90
N ARG A 224 -1.24 8.34 -16.13
CA ARG A 224 -0.73 8.36 -14.77
C ARG A 224 0.69 8.93 -14.71
N TYR A 225 1.65 8.37 -15.44
CA TYR A 225 3.05 8.74 -15.31
C TYR A 225 3.41 10.07 -15.98
N PHE A 226 2.80 10.38 -17.14
CA PHE A 226 3.19 11.54 -17.93
C PHE A 226 2.25 12.74 -17.79
N VAL A 227 1.12 12.58 -17.11
CA VAL A 227 0.19 13.70 -16.85
C VAL A 227 0.01 13.88 -15.34
N ASP A 228 -0.46 12.85 -14.64
CA ASP A 228 -0.86 12.98 -13.24
C ASP A 228 0.39 13.05 -12.32
N ASP A 229 1.34 12.13 -12.47
CA ASP A 229 2.55 12.06 -11.64
C ASP A 229 3.56 13.18 -11.96
N MET A 230 3.57 13.73 -13.19
CA MET A 230 4.48 14.84 -13.54
C MET A 230 4.20 16.11 -12.75
N GLN A 231 2.97 16.32 -12.30
CA GLN A 231 2.63 17.45 -11.44
C GLN A 231 3.42 17.44 -10.12
N PHE A 232 3.85 16.27 -9.66
CA PHE A 232 4.70 16.15 -8.49
C PHE A 232 5.95 17.03 -8.59
N PHE A 233 6.64 17.01 -9.72
CA PHE A 233 7.87 17.79 -9.87
C PHE A 233 7.64 19.30 -9.80
N TYR A 234 6.48 19.77 -10.25
CA TYR A 234 6.06 21.17 -10.08
C TYR A 234 5.85 21.52 -8.61
N TYR A 235 5.08 20.73 -7.86
CA TYR A 235 4.84 20.97 -6.44
C TYR A 235 6.12 20.76 -5.63
N PHE A 236 6.93 19.79 -5.98
CA PHE A 236 8.21 19.53 -5.34
C PHE A 236 9.20 20.68 -5.52
N GLY A 237 9.26 21.28 -6.70
CA GLY A 237 10.00 22.52 -6.95
C GLY A 237 9.55 23.66 -6.05
N LYS A 238 8.23 23.83 -5.85
CA LYS A 238 7.69 24.80 -4.89
C LYS A 238 8.13 24.50 -3.44
N GLN A 239 8.18 23.21 -3.05
CA GLN A 239 8.67 22.84 -1.72
C GLN A 239 10.15 23.20 -1.55
N LEU A 240 10.99 22.93 -2.55
CA LEU A 240 12.41 23.28 -2.50
C LEU A 240 12.64 24.82 -2.40
N LEU A 241 11.77 25.62 -3.03
CA LEU A 241 11.82 27.07 -2.96
C LEU A 241 11.14 27.65 -1.70
N GLY A 242 10.55 26.81 -0.83
CA GLY A 242 9.85 27.27 0.38
C GLY A 242 8.50 27.94 0.12
N VAL A 243 7.93 27.82 -1.09
CA VAL A 243 6.65 28.47 -1.49
C VAL A 243 5.50 27.48 -1.67
N TYR A 244 5.72 26.21 -1.36
CA TYR A 244 4.65 25.20 -1.35
C TYR A 244 3.61 25.52 -0.25
N LYS A 245 2.36 25.44 -0.61
CA LYS A 245 1.25 25.54 0.33
C LYS A 245 0.41 24.27 0.26
N ASP A 246 0.07 23.72 1.41
CA ASP A 246 -0.84 22.59 1.52
C ASP A 246 -2.24 23.03 1.04
N PRO A 247 -2.84 22.35 0.06
CA PRO A 247 -4.14 22.75 -0.48
C PRO A 247 -5.30 22.61 0.52
N PHE A 248 -5.09 21.95 1.66
CA PHE A 248 -6.12 21.65 2.66
C PHE A 248 -5.88 22.33 4.02
N ARG A 249 -4.89 23.24 4.09
CA ARG A 249 -4.58 24.08 5.26
C ARG A 249 -4.75 25.54 4.98
#